data_00fb60a9d1e9b09f68ed0102499e2ef6
#
_entry.id   00fb60a9d1e9b09f68ed0102499e2ef6
#
_cell.length_a   1.000
_cell.length_b   1.000
_cell.length_c   1.000
_cell.angle_alpha   90.00
_cell.angle_beta   90.00
_cell.angle_gamma   90.00
#
_symmetry.space_group_name_H-M   'P 1'
#
loop_
_entity.id
_entity.type
_entity.pdbx_description
1 polymer ?
#
loop_
_entity_poly.entity_id
_entity_poly.type
_entity_poly.pdbx_seq_one_letter_code
_entity_poly.pdbx_strand_id
1 'polypeptide(L)'
;MKRLLAISLGVLFLSSCNSDPKGYTLSGTITGEPENGTQIFLKTTDSINQLIDIDTTTVENGLFSFSGSQSEPKMHYLFVDKVRGNVPVIIENGTIEVEFPKDSIDHAKLKGTQQNELFMDFLEKSRQLSERARSMQNDMRMAAQQQDTATVTALREEFIEFQEDAKNFNIDFAKNNPNAFVSVLVIGNLLATKAVPVDEIKSMFEGLTPEMKQTEPAKKIAEQLENLKSTEIGAVAPDFSAP
;
A
#
# COMPACT_ATOMS: atom_id res chain seq x y z
N MET A 1 65.49 -35.19 0.00
CA MET A 1 64.09 -35.69 -0.13
C MET A 1 63.13 -34.61 0.37
N LYS A 2 62.61 -33.79 -0.57
CA LYS A 2 61.67 -32.68 -0.26
C LYS A 2 60.27 -33.20 -0.56
N ARG A 3 59.40 -33.32 0.47
CA ARG A 3 57.97 -33.65 0.33
C ARG A 3 57.19 -32.35 0.10
N LEU A 4 56.66 -32.19 -1.10
CA LEU A 4 55.69 -31.15 -1.46
C LEU A 4 54.30 -31.58 -0.94
N LEU A 5 53.74 -30.79 -0.03
CA LEU A 5 52.37 -30.95 0.48
C LEU A 5 51.47 -30.07 -0.41
N ALA A 6 50.67 -30.67 -1.27
CA ALA A 6 49.66 -29.95 -2.03
C ALA A 6 48.41 -29.76 -1.17
N ILE A 7 48.12 -28.50 -0.78
CA ILE A 7 46.86 -28.12 -0.10
C ILE A 7 45.84 -27.87 -1.18
N SER A 8 44.88 -28.80 -1.29
CA SER A 8 43.70 -28.65 -2.14
C SER A 8 42.69 -27.73 -1.42
N LEU A 9 42.55 -26.51 -1.92
CA LEU A 9 41.55 -25.54 -1.44
C LEU A 9 40.17 -25.88 -2.05
N GLY A 10 39.37 -26.62 -1.31
CA GLY A 10 38.00 -26.93 -1.70
C GLY A 10 37.12 -25.67 -1.63
N VAL A 11 36.71 -25.14 -2.79
CA VAL A 11 35.71 -24.08 -2.89
C VAL A 11 34.33 -24.68 -2.62
N LEU A 12 33.80 -24.45 -1.42
CA LEU A 12 32.43 -24.72 -1.08
C LEU A 12 31.53 -23.69 -1.77
N PHE A 13 30.90 -24.08 -2.89
CA PHE A 13 29.77 -23.36 -3.45
C PHE A 13 28.57 -23.49 -2.50
N LEU A 14 28.31 -22.46 -1.70
CA LEU A 14 27.04 -22.32 -1.01
C LEU A 14 25.98 -21.99 -2.06
N SER A 15 25.29 -23.01 -2.55
CA SER A 15 24.06 -22.85 -3.30
C SER A 15 23.01 -22.28 -2.33
N SER A 16 22.85 -20.96 -2.30
CA SER A 16 21.70 -20.33 -1.66
C SER A 16 20.46 -20.74 -2.46
N CYS A 17 19.76 -21.76 -2.00
CA CYS A 17 18.39 -22.01 -2.44
C CYS A 17 17.53 -20.84 -1.96
N ASN A 18 17.28 -19.87 -2.82
CA ASN A 18 16.20 -18.90 -2.63
C ASN A 18 14.88 -19.63 -2.84
N SER A 19 14.41 -20.37 -1.82
CA SER A 19 13.03 -20.81 -1.77
C SER A 19 12.20 -19.63 -1.22
N ASP A 20 11.15 -19.25 -1.92
CA ASP A 20 10.21 -18.24 -1.44
C ASP A 20 9.76 -18.59 -0.01
N PRO A 21 9.73 -17.61 0.90
CA PRO A 21 9.34 -17.85 2.28
C PRO A 21 7.90 -18.40 2.33
N LYS A 22 7.70 -19.50 3.07
CA LYS A 22 6.39 -20.17 3.19
C LYS A 22 5.44 -19.49 4.16
N GLY A 23 5.89 -18.43 4.85
CA GLY A 23 5.09 -17.69 5.81
C GLY A 23 5.68 -16.30 6.05
N TYR A 24 4.97 -15.49 6.83
CA TYR A 24 5.43 -14.18 7.24
C TYR A 24 5.78 -14.17 8.73
N THR A 25 6.71 -13.28 9.07
CA THR A 25 6.94 -12.81 10.43
C THR A 25 6.91 -11.29 10.40
N LEU A 26 5.97 -10.70 11.13
CA LEU A 26 5.92 -9.26 11.35
C LEU A 26 6.49 -8.98 12.74
N SER A 27 7.61 -8.27 12.78
CA SER A 27 8.28 -7.85 14.01
C SER A 27 8.09 -6.35 14.20
N GLY A 28 7.56 -5.96 15.36
CA GLY A 28 7.29 -4.56 15.69
C GLY A 28 8.15 -4.04 16.82
N THR A 29 8.59 -2.79 16.69
CA THR A 29 9.31 -2.03 17.72
C THR A 29 8.54 -0.74 18.00
N ILE A 30 8.16 -0.55 19.26
CA ILE A 30 7.56 0.70 19.75
C ILE A 30 8.61 1.43 20.56
N THR A 31 9.01 2.62 20.10
CA THR A 31 9.98 3.46 20.81
C THR A 31 9.28 4.39 21.82
N GLY A 32 10.02 4.88 22.82
CA GLY A 32 9.48 5.81 23.82
C GLY A 32 8.88 5.12 25.04
N GLU A 33 9.39 3.94 25.42
CA GLU A 33 9.02 3.21 26.63
C GLU A 33 7.51 2.91 26.75
N PRO A 34 6.93 2.09 25.84
CA PRO A 34 5.55 1.66 25.96
C PRO A 34 5.35 0.76 27.18
N GLU A 35 4.13 0.71 27.72
CA GLU A 35 3.79 -0.17 28.83
C GLU A 35 3.81 -1.64 28.37
N ASN A 36 4.47 -2.51 29.15
CA ASN A 36 4.40 -3.95 28.94
C ASN A 36 2.96 -4.45 29.13
N GLY A 37 2.53 -5.39 28.29
CA GLY A 37 1.15 -5.89 28.28
C GLY A 37 0.18 -5.05 27.44
N THR A 38 0.62 -3.93 26.83
CA THR A 38 -0.19 -3.19 25.84
C THR A 38 -0.57 -4.13 24.71
N GLN A 39 -1.86 -4.20 24.35
CA GLN A 39 -2.34 -5.05 23.29
C GLN A 39 -2.13 -4.42 21.91
N ILE A 40 -1.69 -5.24 20.97
CA ILE A 40 -1.60 -4.91 19.54
C ILE A 40 -2.54 -5.83 18.78
N PHE A 41 -3.42 -5.24 17.98
CA PHE A 41 -4.38 -5.97 17.15
C PHE A 41 -3.95 -5.91 15.69
N LEU A 42 -3.84 -7.06 15.04
CA LEU A 42 -3.70 -7.16 13.59
C LEU A 42 -5.10 -7.33 12.99
N LYS A 43 -5.53 -6.39 12.17
CA LYS A 43 -6.85 -6.39 11.53
C LYS A 43 -6.73 -6.31 10.02
N THR A 44 -7.78 -6.77 9.31
CA THR A 44 -7.93 -6.58 7.87
C THR A 44 -9.38 -6.17 7.57
N THR A 45 -9.70 -5.90 6.32
CA THR A 45 -11.08 -5.68 5.89
C THR A 45 -11.68 -6.96 5.29
N ASP A 46 -12.95 -7.20 5.56
CA ASP A 46 -13.73 -8.25 4.90
C ASP A 46 -14.25 -7.80 3.51
N SER A 47 -15.09 -8.62 2.88
CA SER A 47 -15.63 -8.36 1.54
C SER A 47 -16.55 -7.14 1.45
N ILE A 48 -17.07 -6.66 2.57
CA ILE A 48 -17.93 -5.47 2.68
C ILE A 48 -17.20 -4.28 3.33
N ASN A 49 -15.87 -4.32 3.36
CA ASN A 49 -14.96 -3.32 3.91
C ASN A 49 -15.12 -3.05 5.43
N GLN A 50 -15.60 -4.04 6.20
CA GLN A 50 -15.61 -3.96 7.67
C GLN A 50 -14.29 -4.50 8.24
N LEU A 51 -13.75 -3.79 9.25
CA LEU A 51 -12.57 -4.26 9.96
C LEU A 51 -12.88 -5.51 10.79
N ILE A 52 -12.09 -6.56 10.57
CA ILE A 52 -12.13 -7.80 11.32
C ILE A 52 -10.79 -8.08 11.99
N ASP A 53 -10.83 -8.63 13.19
CA ASP A 53 -9.63 -9.05 13.92
C ASP A 53 -9.07 -10.34 13.29
N ILE A 54 -7.75 -10.34 13.04
CA ILE A 54 -7.02 -11.51 12.55
C ILE A 54 -6.22 -12.14 13.69
N ASP A 55 -5.51 -11.32 14.46
CA ASP A 55 -4.66 -11.80 15.56
C ASP A 55 -4.45 -10.68 16.59
N THR A 56 -4.01 -11.07 17.81
CA THR A 56 -3.71 -10.15 18.88
C THR A 56 -2.46 -10.61 19.61
N THR A 57 -1.55 -9.68 19.90
CA THR A 57 -0.34 -9.91 20.70
C THR A 57 -0.18 -8.83 21.75
N THR A 58 0.82 -8.96 22.60
CA THR A 58 1.15 -7.96 23.63
C THR A 58 2.57 -7.45 23.48
N VAL A 59 2.78 -6.21 23.89
CA VAL A 59 4.10 -5.57 23.91
C VAL A 59 4.90 -6.08 25.12
N GLU A 60 6.13 -6.51 24.86
CA GLU A 60 7.12 -6.85 25.88
C GLU A 60 8.43 -6.11 25.58
N ASN A 61 8.88 -5.26 26.48
CA ASN A 61 10.09 -4.43 26.34
C ASN A 61 10.11 -3.61 25.03
N GLY A 62 8.96 -3.09 24.62
CA GLY A 62 8.81 -2.32 23.40
C GLY A 62 8.71 -3.16 22.12
N LEU A 63 8.71 -4.48 22.21
CA LEU A 63 8.67 -5.41 21.09
C LEU A 63 7.35 -6.16 21.04
N PHE A 64 6.90 -6.48 19.82
CA PHE A 64 5.78 -7.38 19.55
C PHE A 64 5.99 -8.15 18.25
N SER A 65 5.28 -9.24 18.06
CA SER A 65 5.36 -9.98 16.80
C SER A 65 4.07 -10.69 16.45
N PHE A 66 3.87 -10.88 15.13
CA PHE A 66 2.87 -11.76 14.54
C PHE A 66 3.54 -12.71 13.56
N SER A 67 2.97 -13.87 13.35
CA SER A 67 3.44 -14.84 12.35
C SER A 67 2.28 -15.60 11.74
N GLY A 68 2.43 -16.00 10.49
CA GLY A 68 1.41 -16.73 9.77
C GLY A 68 1.84 -17.05 8.36
N SER A 69 0.87 -17.34 7.48
CA SER A 69 1.11 -17.52 6.06
C SER A 69 0.07 -16.78 5.26
N GLN A 70 0.49 -16.26 4.10
CA GLN A 70 -0.38 -15.51 3.20
C GLN A 70 -0.23 -16.04 1.78
N SER A 71 -1.35 -16.26 1.09
CA SER A 71 -1.35 -16.76 -0.29
C SER A 71 -1.08 -15.66 -1.31
N GLU A 72 -1.37 -14.41 -0.95
CA GLU A 72 -1.21 -13.22 -1.79
C GLU A 72 -0.96 -12.01 -0.89
N PRO A 73 -0.29 -10.94 -1.36
CA PRO A 73 -0.18 -9.69 -0.61
C PRO A 73 -1.56 -9.14 -0.25
N LYS A 74 -1.73 -8.71 1.00
CA LYS A 74 -3.00 -8.17 1.48
C LYS A 74 -2.81 -7.03 2.47
N MET A 75 -3.65 -5.99 2.36
CA MET A 75 -3.65 -4.87 3.31
C MET A 75 -4.16 -5.29 4.68
N HIS A 76 -3.38 -4.99 5.70
CA HIS A 76 -3.72 -5.14 7.10
C HIS A 76 -3.45 -3.84 7.84
N TYR A 77 -3.92 -3.77 9.09
CA TYR A 77 -3.81 -2.60 9.94
C TYR A 77 -3.42 -3.02 11.35
N LEU A 78 -2.37 -2.41 11.88
CA LEU A 78 -1.99 -2.58 13.27
C LEU A 78 -2.67 -1.49 14.11
N PHE A 79 -3.39 -1.89 15.14
CA PHE A 79 -3.98 -1.02 16.14
C PHE A 79 -3.30 -1.27 17.47
N VAL A 80 -3.03 -0.21 18.21
CA VAL A 80 -2.50 -0.25 19.56
C VAL A 80 -3.62 0.10 20.53
N ASP A 81 -3.79 -0.69 21.60
CA ASP A 81 -4.83 -0.44 22.59
C ASP A 81 -4.74 1.00 23.14
N LYS A 82 -5.86 1.70 23.21
CA LYS A 82 -5.99 3.10 23.68
C LYS A 82 -5.23 4.15 22.86
N VAL A 83 -4.57 3.79 21.77
CA VAL A 83 -3.93 4.74 20.85
C VAL A 83 -4.83 5.00 19.66
N ARG A 84 -5.00 6.28 19.31
CA ARG A 84 -5.83 6.66 18.17
C ARG A 84 -5.05 6.49 16.87
N GLY A 85 -5.69 5.86 15.87
CA GLY A 85 -5.10 5.62 14.55
C GLY A 85 -4.69 4.17 14.37
N ASN A 86 -3.99 3.90 13.28
CA ASN A 86 -3.46 2.57 12.93
C ASN A 86 -2.24 2.71 12.02
N VAL A 87 -1.45 1.64 11.92
CA VAL A 87 -0.40 1.50 10.92
C VAL A 87 -0.89 0.57 9.82
N PRO A 88 -1.09 1.07 8.60
CA PRO A 88 -1.35 0.19 7.46
C PRO A 88 -0.09 -0.58 7.09
N VAL A 89 -0.21 -1.88 6.85
CA VAL A 89 0.89 -2.80 6.50
C VAL A 89 0.43 -3.79 5.45
N ILE A 90 1.26 -4.05 4.46
CA ILE A 90 1.00 -5.12 3.49
C ILE A 90 1.59 -6.41 4.04
N ILE A 91 0.72 -7.38 4.36
CA ILE A 91 1.18 -8.71 4.76
C ILE A 91 1.38 -9.55 3.52
N GLU A 92 2.63 -9.97 3.33
CA GLU A 92 3.10 -10.96 2.35
C GLU A 92 4.08 -11.90 3.04
N ASN A 93 4.37 -13.06 2.46
CA ASN A 93 5.35 -13.99 3.06
C ASN A 93 6.75 -13.37 3.03
N GLY A 94 7.45 -13.47 4.16
CA GLY A 94 8.75 -12.86 4.37
C GLY A 94 8.86 -12.25 5.77
N THR A 95 9.93 -11.50 5.99
CA THR A 95 10.16 -10.78 7.25
C THR A 95 9.76 -9.33 7.06
N ILE A 96 8.77 -8.89 7.82
CA ILE A 96 8.25 -7.52 7.85
C ILE A 96 8.67 -6.89 9.16
N GLU A 97 9.26 -5.71 9.08
CA GLU A 97 9.65 -4.93 10.25
C GLU A 97 8.83 -3.65 10.31
N VAL A 98 8.26 -3.34 11.48
CA VAL A 98 7.55 -2.09 11.72
C VAL A 98 8.11 -1.39 12.94
N GLU A 99 8.35 -0.10 12.84
CA GLU A 99 8.84 0.74 13.94
C GLU A 99 8.01 2.02 14.01
N PHE A 100 7.55 2.38 15.19
CA PHE A 100 6.87 3.65 15.45
C PHE A 100 7.04 4.14 16.90
N PRO A 101 7.02 5.47 17.13
CA PRO A 101 6.97 6.04 18.47
C PRO A 101 5.60 5.79 19.12
N LYS A 102 5.54 5.52 20.43
CA LYS A 102 4.29 5.26 21.15
C LYS A 102 3.25 6.40 21.02
N ASP A 103 3.73 7.63 20.89
CA ASP A 103 2.90 8.84 20.83
C ASP A 103 2.63 9.32 19.39
N SER A 104 3.11 8.62 18.36
CA SER A 104 3.05 9.03 16.95
C SER A 104 2.99 7.82 16.02
N ILE A 105 1.91 7.07 16.11
CA ILE A 105 1.69 5.86 15.30
C ILE A 105 1.65 6.14 13.78
N ASP A 106 1.30 7.35 13.40
CA ASP A 106 1.27 7.85 12.03
C ASP A 106 2.67 8.08 11.42
N HIS A 107 3.73 8.04 12.24
CA HIS A 107 5.12 8.10 11.80
C HIS A 107 5.76 6.70 11.69
N ALA A 108 4.95 5.67 11.53
CA ALA A 108 5.45 4.31 11.39
C ALA A 108 6.31 4.14 10.13
N LYS A 109 7.36 3.33 10.28
CA LYS A 109 8.26 2.90 9.19
C LYS A 109 8.12 1.40 9.00
N LEU A 110 7.99 0.98 7.77
CA LEU A 110 7.91 -0.43 7.36
C LEU A 110 9.13 -0.77 6.52
N LYS A 111 9.66 -1.97 6.69
CA LYS A 111 10.81 -2.50 5.95
C LYS A 111 10.72 -4.01 5.78
N GLY A 112 11.64 -4.59 5.01
CA GLY A 112 11.96 -6.01 5.00
C GLY A 112 11.27 -6.81 3.90
N THR A 113 10.21 -6.29 3.28
CA THR A 113 9.61 -6.89 2.09
C THR A 113 9.40 -5.85 1.00
N GLN A 114 9.47 -6.30 -0.26
CA GLN A 114 9.36 -5.40 -1.41
C GLN A 114 8.05 -4.62 -1.44
N GLN A 115 6.93 -5.27 -1.09
CA GLN A 115 5.62 -4.61 -1.10
C GLN A 115 5.54 -3.50 -0.06
N ASN A 116 6.11 -3.71 1.13
CA ASN A 116 6.13 -2.67 2.17
C ASN A 116 7.09 -1.53 1.84
N GLU A 117 8.24 -1.79 1.19
CA GLU A 117 9.15 -0.74 0.74
C GLU A 117 8.49 0.16 -0.32
N LEU A 118 7.90 -0.43 -1.37
CA LEU A 118 7.15 0.30 -2.38
C LEU A 118 5.94 1.06 -1.79
N PHE A 119 5.29 0.47 -0.79
CA PHE A 119 4.19 1.13 -0.10
C PHE A 119 4.66 2.34 0.71
N MET A 120 5.79 2.25 1.40
CA MET A 120 6.37 3.39 2.14
C MET A 120 6.75 4.53 1.21
N ASP A 121 7.36 4.25 0.06
CA ASP A 121 7.68 5.26 -0.96
C ASP A 121 6.41 5.97 -1.46
N PHE A 122 5.35 5.21 -1.72
CA PHE A 122 4.05 5.76 -2.11
C PHE A 122 3.43 6.63 -0.99
N LEU A 123 3.45 6.16 0.25
CA LEU A 123 2.91 6.88 1.40
C LEU A 123 3.66 8.19 1.67
N GLU A 124 4.99 8.18 1.60
CA GLU A 124 5.80 9.38 1.81
C GLU A 124 5.47 10.47 0.78
N LYS A 125 5.36 10.09 -0.50
CA LYS A 125 4.97 11.04 -1.54
C LYS A 125 3.53 11.52 -1.39
N SER A 126 2.61 10.62 -1.05
CA SER A 126 1.20 10.95 -0.78
C SER A 126 1.05 11.92 0.40
N ARG A 127 1.89 11.75 1.45
CA ARG A 127 1.94 12.65 2.60
C ARG A 127 2.38 14.04 2.20
N GLN A 128 3.47 14.15 1.41
CA GLN A 128 3.97 15.45 0.89
C GLN A 128 2.89 16.17 0.06
N LEU A 129 2.19 15.45 -0.82
CA LEU A 129 1.08 16.00 -1.59
C LEU A 129 -0.07 16.47 -0.68
N SER A 130 -0.42 15.70 0.34
CA SER A 130 -1.47 16.06 1.31
C SER A 130 -1.10 17.30 2.13
N GLU A 131 0.15 17.42 2.56
CA GLU A 131 0.66 18.60 3.28
C GLU A 131 0.61 19.85 2.40
N ARG A 132 1.03 19.74 1.13
CA ARG A 132 0.94 20.85 0.16
C ARG A 132 -0.51 21.29 -0.06
N ALA A 133 -1.44 20.33 -0.24
CA ALA A 133 -2.86 20.63 -0.39
C ALA A 133 -3.43 21.39 0.82
N ARG A 134 -3.07 20.97 2.04
CA ARG A 134 -3.49 21.63 3.29
C ARG A 134 -2.93 23.06 3.39
N SER A 135 -1.66 23.26 3.02
CA SER A 135 -1.03 24.59 3.00
C SER A 135 -1.80 25.51 2.05
N MET A 136 -2.02 25.10 0.80
CA MET A 136 -2.75 25.88 -0.20
C MET A 136 -4.17 26.23 0.26
N GLN A 137 -4.89 25.28 0.89
CA GLN A 137 -6.22 25.54 1.44
C GLN A 137 -6.19 26.56 2.58
N ASN A 138 -5.17 26.52 3.45
CA ASN A 138 -4.99 27.51 4.51
C ASN A 138 -4.69 28.90 3.94
N ASP A 139 -3.82 28.98 2.93
CA ASP A 139 -3.44 30.22 2.28
C ASP A 139 -4.66 30.87 1.57
N MET A 140 -5.47 30.07 0.85
CA MET A 140 -6.73 30.54 0.26
C MET A 140 -7.69 31.07 1.32
N ARG A 141 -7.80 30.38 2.47
CA ARG A 141 -8.67 30.83 3.57
C ARG A 141 -8.18 32.17 4.16
N MET A 142 -6.87 32.31 4.34
CA MET A 142 -6.28 33.55 4.87
C MET A 142 -6.47 34.72 3.90
N ALA A 143 -6.22 34.54 2.60
CA ALA A 143 -6.45 35.53 1.58
C ALA A 143 -7.94 35.94 1.51
N ALA A 144 -8.87 34.99 1.61
CA ALA A 144 -10.30 35.26 1.63
C ALA A 144 -10.72 36.10 2.86
N GLN A 145 -10.14 35.83 4.05
CA GLN A 145 -10.39 36.63 5.26
C GLN A 145 -9.88 38.08 5.12
N GLN A 146 -8.83 38.28 4.36
CA GLN A 146 -8.27 39.60 4.06
C GLN A 146 -8.96 40.30 2.88
N GLN A 147 -9.99 39.66 2.29
CA GLN A 147 -10.68 40.12 1.09
C GLN A 147 -9.76 40.30 -0.14
N ASP A 148 -8.61 39.65 -0.15
CA ASP A 148 -7.68 39.60 -1.28
C ASP A 148 -8.15 38.63 -2.37
N THR A 149 -9.06 39.13 -3.21
CA THR A 149 -9.65 38.34 -4.28
C THR A 149 -8.64 37.93 -5.36
N ALA A 150 -7.60 38.73 -5.58
CA ALA A 150 -6.56 38.44 -6.57
C ALA A 150 -5.73 37.19 -6.13
N THR A 151 -5.28 37.19 -4.88
CA THR A 151 -4.56 36.02 -4.31
C THR A 151 -5.45 34.77 -4.25
N VAL A 152 -6.73 34.90 -3.87
CA VAL A 152 -7.67 33.75 -3.89
C VAL A 152 -7.81 33.17 -5.28
N THR A 153 -7.89 34.02 -6.33
CA THR A 153 -8.01 33.53 -7.72
C THR A 153 -6.74 32.81 -8.16
N ALA A 154 -5.57 33.39 -7.92
CA ALA A 154 -4.28 32.76 -8.27
C ALA A 154 -4.08 31.42 -7.55
N LEU A 155 -4.39 31.33 -6.25
CA LEU A 155 -4.29 30.08 -5.49
C LEU A 155 -5.30 29.00 -5.95
N ARG A 156 -6.46 29.38 -6.47
CA ARG A 156 -7.40 28.42 -7.07
C ARG A 156 -6.87 27.83 -8.36
N GLU A 157 -6.26 28.63 -9.21
CA GLU A 157 -5.63 28.14 -10.44
C GLU A 157 -4.46 27.20 -10.11
N GLU A 158 -3.58 27.58 -9.18
CA GLU A 158 -2.50 26.72 -8.70
C GLU A 158 -3.03 25.42 -8.09
N PHE A 159 -4.15 25.45 -7.36
CA PHE A 159 -4.75 24.25 -6.77
C PHE A 159 -5.29 23.29 -7.83
N ILE A 160 -5.82 23.78 -8.95
CA ILE A 160 -6.26 22.94 -10.07
C ILE A 160 -5.06 22.23 -10.70
N GLU A 161 -3.96 22.95 -10.96
CA GLU A 161 -2.71 22.35 -11.46
C GLU A 161 -2.17 21.29 -10.48
N PHE A 162 -2.16 21.62 -9.20
CA PHE A 162 -1.75 20.69 -8.16
C PHE A 162 -2.61 19.40 -8.12
N GLN A 163 -3.92 19.49 -8.31
CA GLN A 163 -4.80 18.32 -8.37
C GLN A 163 -4.46 17.41 -9.56
N GLU A 164 -4.10 18.00 -10.70
CA GLU A 164 -3.66 17.25 -11.88
C GLU A 164 -2.31 16.55 -11.60
N ASP A 165 -1.34 17.24 -10.97
CA ASP A 165 -0.06 16.68 -10.56
C ASP A 165 -0.25 15.50 -9.59
N ALA A 166 -1.14 15.64 -8.59
CA ALA A 166 -1.46 14.58 -7.65
C ALA A 166 -2.13 13.35 -8.32
N LYS A 167 -2.99 13.58 -9.30
CA LYS A 167 -3.57 12.53 -10.13
C LYS A 167 -2.48 11.82 -10.96
N ASN A 168 -1.63 12.60 -11.63
CA ASN A 168 -0.54 12.07 -12.45
C ASN A 168 0.45 11.25 -11.62
N PHE A 169 0.75 11.67 -10.38
CA PHE A 169 1.55 10.85 -9.47
C PHE A 169 0.96 9.44 -9.28
N ASN A 170 -0.34 9.31 -9.06
CA ASN A 170 -1.00 8.01 -8.89
C ASN A 170 -0.89 7.16 -10.18
N ILE A 171 -1.12 7.77 -11.34
CA ILE A 171 -1.03 7.10 -12.65
C ILE A 171 0.41 6.63 -12.90
N ASP A 172 1.39 7.50 -12.72
CA ASP A 172 2.79 7.21 -12.94
C ASP A 172 3.31 6.15 -11.97
N PHE A 173 2.88 6.21 -10.71
CA PHE A 173 3.25 5.18 -9.74
C PHE A 173 2.73 3.80 -10.19
N ALA A 174 1.47 3.69 -10.58
CA ALA A 174 0.89 2.44 -11.03
C ALA A 174 1.56 1.90 -12.31
N LYS A 175 1.88 2.78 -13.27
CA LYS A 175 2.57 2.40 -14.53
C LYS A 175 4.02 1.96 -14.29
N ASN A 176 4.72 2.62 -13.38
CA ASN A 176 6.15 2.36 -13.14
C ASN A 176 6.41 1.22 -12.14
N ASN A 177 5.40 0.81 -11.36
CA ASN A 177 5.51 -0.24 -10.37
C ASN A 177 4.45 -1.36 -10.59
N PRO A 178 4.49 -2.06 -11.74
CA PRO A 178 3.45 -3.04 -12.10
C PRO A 178 3.44 -4.29 -11.21
N ASN A 179 4.48 -4.49 -10.42
CA ASN A 179 4.64 -5.57 -9.43
C ASN A 179 4.27 -5.13 -7.99
N ALA A 180 3.82 -3.90 -7.80
CA ALA A 180 3.44 -3.41 -6.48
C ALA A 180 1.96 -3.68 -6.19
N PHE A 181 1.65 -4.25 -5.02
CA PHE A 181 0.27 -4.42 -4.57
C PHE A 181 -0.45 -3.07 -4.42
N VAL A 182 0.26 -2.03 -3.99
CA VAL A 182 -0.30 -0.67 -3.90
C VAL A 182 -0.72 -0.14 -5.28
N SER A 183 -0.07 -0.54 -6.39
CA SER A 183 -0.50 -0.18 -7.75
C SER A 183 -1.87 -0.75 -8.07
N VAL A 184 -2.17 -1.98 -7.64
CA VAL A 184 -3.51 -2.56 -7.77
C VAL A 184 -4.55 -1.71 -7.03
N LEU A 185 -4.24 -1.29 -5.79
CA LEU A 185 -5.13 -0.45 -4.99
C LEU A 185 -5.35 0.93 -5.61
N VAL A 186 -4.30 1.52 -6.17
CA VAL A 186 -4.36 2.80 -6.89
C VAL A 186 -5.25 2.69 -8.13
N ILE A 187 -5.07 1.65 -8.97
CA ILE A 187 -5.90 1.42 -10.15
C ILE A 187 -7.37 1.25 -9.75
N GLY A 188 -7.65 0.48 -8.70
CA GLY A 188 -9.00 0.31 -8.17
C GLY A 188 -9.63 1.62 -7.70
N ASN A 189 -8.85 2.49 -7.04
CA ASN A 189 -9.31 3.81 -6.62
C ASN A 189 -9.59 4.74 -7.81
N LEU A 190 -8.69 4.78 -8.81
CA LEU A 190 -8.88 5.58 -10.03
C LEU A 190 -10.14 5.14 -10.81
N LEU A 191 -10.41 3.82 -10.86
CA LEU A 191 -11.63 3.26 -11.46
C LEU A 191 -12.88 3.67 -10.68
N ALA A 192 -12.88 3.49 -9.35
CA ALA A 192 -14.02 3.79 -8.48
C ALA A 192 -14.40 5.27 -8.49
N THR A 193 -13.40 6.16 -8.52
CA THR A 193 -13.58 7.62 -8.54
C THR A 193 -13.80 8.19 -9.96
N LYS A 194 -13.67 7.36 -11.00
CA LYS A 194 -13.73 7.78 -12.41
C LYS A 194 -12.75 8.93 -12.71
N ALA A 195 -11.58 8.90 -12.06
CA ALA A 195 -10.59 9.96 -12.14
C ALA A 195 -9.90 10.04 -13.52
N VAL A 196 -9.92 8.94 -14.29
CA VAL A 196 -9.35 8.84 -15.64
C VAL A 196 -10.26 8.03 -16.56
N PRO A 197 -10.11 8.12 -17.90
CA PRO A 197 -10.85 7.30 -18.85
C PRO A 197 -10.66 5.79 -18.60
N VAL A 198 -11.70 5.00 -18.89
CA VAL A 198 -11.68 3.54 -18.67
C VAL A 198 -10.56 2.87 -19.48
N ASP A 199 -10.24 3.34 -20.68
CA ASP A 199 -9.16 2.77 -21.49
C ASP A 199 -7.78 2.97 -20.85
N GLU A 200 -7.58 4.06 -20.12
CA GLU A 200 -6.35 4.26 -19.36
C GLU A 200 -6.28 3.30 -18.15
N ILE A 201 -7.41 3.05 -17.46
CA ILE A 201 -7.50 2.02 -16.41
C ILE A 201 -7.16 0.64 -16.97
N LYS A 202 -7.75 0.28 -18.15
CA LYS A 202 -7.47 -1.00 -18.84
C LYS A 202 -5.96 -1.13 -19.11
N SER A 203 -5.34 -0.09 -19.68
CA SER A 203 -3.91 -0.08 -19.99
C SER A 203 -3.04 -0.29 -18.73
N MET A 204 -3.34 0.40 -17.62
CA MET A 204 -2.63 0.21 -16.36
C MET A 204 -2.84 -1.20 -15.80
N PHE A 205 -4.07 -1.71 -15.83
CA PHE A 205 -4.39 -3.06 -15.36
C PHE A 205 -3.69 -4.14 -16.21
N GLU A 206 -3.67 -3.99 -17.52
CA GLU A 206 -2.95 -4.90 -18.44
C GLU A 206 -1.43 -4.89 -18.20
N GLY A 207 -0.89 -3.76 -17.79
CA GLY A 207 0.51 -3.60 -17.41
C GLY A 207 0.91 -4.35 -16.13
N LEU A 208 -0.01 -4.66 -15.22
CA LEU A 208 0.27 -5.38 -13.97
C LEU A 208 0.91 -6.75 -14.23
N THR A 209 1.79 -7.16 -13.31
CA THR A 209 2.37 -8.52 -13.36
C THR A 209 1.31 -9.60 -13.18
N PRO A 210 1.55 -10.84 -13.70
CA PRO A 210 0.61 -11.96 -13.51
C PRO A 210 0.27 -12.22 -12.04
N GLU A 211 1.24 -12.05 -11.13
CA GLU A 211 1.05 -12.21 -9.69
C GLU A 211 0.05 -11.17 -9.15
N MET A 212 0.25 -9.89 -9.48
CA MET A 212 -0.64 -8.82 -9.02
C MET A 212 -2.06 -8.96 -9.58
N LYS A 213 -2.22 -9.45 -10.81
CA LYS A 213 -3.53 -9.75 -11.42
C LYS A 213 -4.29 -10.88 -10.72
N GLN A 214 -3.60 -11.76 -9.98
CA GLN A 214 -4.24 -12.83 -9.22
C GLN A 214 -4.76 -12.39 -7.85
N THR A 215 -4.39 -11.21 -7.37
CA THR A 215 -4.85 -10.67 -6.09
C THR A 215 -6.35 -10.42 -6.09
N GLU A 216 -6.99 -10.55 -4.92
CA GLU A 216 -8.45 -10.34 -4.78
C GLU A 216 -8.89 -8.94 -5.27
N PRO A 217 -8.20 -7.84 -4.94
CA PRO A 217 -8.57 -6.52 -5.48
C PRO A 217 -8.44 -6.43 -7.01
N ALA A 218 -7.43 -7.06 -7.61
CA ALA A 218 -7.26 -7.06 -9.06
C ALA A 218 -8.38 -7.84 -9.77
N LYS A 219 -8.83 -8.96 -9.23
CA LYS A 219 -9.99 -9.71 -9.75
C LYS A 219 -11.27 -8.87 -9.74
N LYS A 220 -11.49 -8.10 -8.67
CA LYS A 220 -12.62 -7.15 -8.60
C LYS A 220 -12.53 -6.05 -9.66
N ILE A 221 -11.33 -5.52 -9.92
CA ILE A 221 -11.09 -4.55 -10.99
C ILE A 221 -11.42 -5.18 -12.36
N ALA A 222 -10.92 -6.40 -12.63
CA ALA A 222 -11.19 -7.12 -13.88
C ALA A 222 -12.69 -7.31 -14.12
N GLU A 223 -13.44 -7.75 -13.10
CA GLU A 223 -14.88 -7.90 -13.17
C GLU A 223 -15.60 -6.58 -13.45
N GLN A 224 -15.20 -5.50 -12.79
CA GLN A 224 -15.77 -4.16 -13.04
C GLN A 224 -15.50 -3.69 -14.47
N LEU A 225 -14.28 -3.89 -14.99
CA LEU A 225 -13.93 -3.54 -16.37
C LEU A 225 -14.72 -4.35 -17.38
N GLU A 226 -15.00 -5.63 -17.13
CA GLU A 226 -15.83 -6.46 -17.99
C GLU A 226 -17.30 -6.00 -17.98
N ASN A 227 -17.83 -5.67 -16.82
CA ASN A 227 -19.19 -5.12 -16.67
C ASN A 227 -19.34 -3.78 -17.42
N LEU A 228 -18.32 -2.93 -17.43
CA LEU A 228 -18.34 -1.67 -18.17
C LEU A 228 -18.37 -1.90 -19.68
N LYS A 229 -17.65 -2.90 -20.22
CA LYS A 229 -17.72 -3.26 -21.66
C LYS A 229 -19.13 -3.68 -22.07
N SER A 230 -19.84 -4.42 -21.23
CA SER A 230 -21.20 -4.90 -21.53
C SER A 230 -22.24 -3.79 -21.58
N THR A 231 -21.93 -2.59 -21.09
CA THR A 231 -22.82 -1.41 -21.06
C THR A 231 -22.41 -0.33 -22.07
N GLU A 232 -21.36 -0.54 -22.88
CA GLU A 232 -20.96 0.39 -23.93
C GLU A 232 -22.00 0.45 -25.06
N ILE A 233 -22.12 1.61 -25.72
CA ILE A 233 -23.03 1.79 -26.87
C ILE A 233 -22.62 0.85 -27.99
N GLY A 234 -23.50 -0.11 -28.35
CA GLY A 234 -23.22 -1.14 -29.34
C GLY A 234 -22.88 -2.51 -28.74
N ALA A 235 -22.82 -2.66 -27.45
CA ALA A 235 -22.69 -3.97 -26.81
C ALA A 235 -23.94 -4.81 -27.04
N VAL A 236 -23.74 -6.12 -27.25
CA VAL A 236 -24.85 -7.08 -27.37
C VAL A 236 -25.51 -7.21 -25.98
N ALA A 237 -26.80 -6.93 -25.89
CA ALA A 237 -27.55 -7.08 -24.65
C ALA A 237 -27.47 -8.54 -24.14
N PRO A 238 -27.29 -8.75 -22.82
CA PRO A 238 -27.36 -10.10 -22.26
C PRO A 238 -28.70 -10.77 -22.57
N ASP A 239 -28.66 -12.06 -22.91
CA ASP A 239 -29.86 -12.86 -23.16
C ASP A 239 -30.64 -13.00 -21.84
N PHE A 240 -31.89 -12.52 -21.80
CA PHE A 240 -32.78 -12.67 -20.67
C PHE A 240 -33.62 -13.93 -20.88
N SER A 241 -33.38 -14.98 -20.10
CA SER A 241 -34.38 -16.01 -19.90
C SER A 241 -35.30 -15.60 -18.75
N ALA A 242 -36.53 -15.23 -19.07
CA ALA A 242 -37.58 -15.04 -18.06
C ALA A 242 -37.99 -16.40 -17.48
N PRO A 243 -38.25 -16.51 -16.18
CA PRO A 243 -38.74 -17.73 -15.55
C PRO A 243 -40.17 -18.10 -15.99
#